data_083b4aaeb66093e84d64398e257e31f9
#
_entry.id   083b4aaeb66093e84d64398e257e31f9
#
_cell.length_a   1.000
_cell.length_b   1.000
_cell.length_c   1.000
_cell.angle_alpha   90.00
_cell.angle_beta   90.00
_cell.angle_gamma   90.00
#
_symmetry.space_group_name_H-M   'P 1'
#
loop_
_entity.id
_entity.type
_entity.pdbx_description
1 polymer ?
#
loop_
_entity_poly.entity_id
_entity_poly.type
_entity_poly.pdbx_seq_one_letter_code
_entity_poly.pdbx_strand_id
1 'polypeptide(L)'
;MKAETKKEFDALVKYVNTIAKCGDTLEMNVVKDHIRRILKLEDNSANGTFSLYDFVMDKKNVYTHYYDALTGVYHSNGYAFASDSHVVIKMKKEYPSEHEGKIIAKNGDVIDMNFPNCDNQIRKDGIDKMRIIDLNDSLLAKIEDEWKNAKAWAKMKGIQRKFYEGSFIVRLRGHWCSLVNLRKIVAAMKEMGLVSLYSDDRMIWAYNKETDEFVGMMKMIPHEYEEDIYFYADID
;
A
#
# COMPACT_ATOMS: atom_id res chain seq x y z
N MET A 1 0.42 -6.50 22.23
CA MET A 1 0.66 -7.76 21.48
C MET A 1 -0.60 -8.61 21.58
N LYS A 2 -1.14 -9.04 20.47
CA LYS A 2 -2.38 -9.85 20.44
C LYS A 2 -2.17 -11.26 20.96
N ALA A 3 -3.27 -11.92 21.34
CA ALA A 3 -3.22 -13.28 21.87
C ALA A 3 -2.57 -14.28 20.89
N GLU A 4 -2.89 -14.15 19.59
CA GLU A 4 -2.32 -15.01 18.54
C GLU A 4 -0.85 -14.73 18.27
N THR A 5 -0.46 -13.44 18.20
CA THR A 5 0.95 -13.03 18.08
C THR A 5 1.76 -13.50 19.27
N LYS A 6 1.20 -13.37 20.50
CA LYS A 6 1.83 -13.87 21.71
C LYS A 6 2.03 -15.38 21.67
N LYS A 7 1.01 -16.12 21.21
CA LYS A 7 1.08 -17.58 21.07
C LYS A 7 2.19 -18.03 20.11
N GLU A 8 2.32 -17.34 18.98
CA GLU A 8 3.37 -17.64 17.98
C GLU A 8 4.77 -17.23 18.49
N PHE A 9 4.86 -16.11 19.19
CA PHE A 9 6.09 -15.69 19.85
C PHE A 9 6.53 -16.68 20.95
N ASP A 10 5.61 -17.12 21.80
CA ASP A 10 5.88 -18.11 22.85
C ASP A 10 6.32 -19.46 22.23
N ALA A 11 5.77 -19.85 21.07
CA ALA A 11 6.19 -21.03 20.31
C ALA A 11 7.62 -20.89 19.79
N LEU A 12 8.00 -19.73 19.25
CA LEU A 12 9.37 -19.43 18.82
C LEU A 12 10.34 -19.50 20.01
N VAL A 13 10.01 -18.84 21.13
CA VAL A 13 10.84 -18.88 22.35
C VAL A 13 11.02 -20.30 22.87
N LYS A 14 9.94 -21.10 22.88
CA LYS A 14 9.98 -22.51 23.28
C LYS A 14 10.90 -23.33 22.37
N TYR A 15 10.80 -23.14 21.05
CA TYR A 15 11.66 -23.81 20.06
C TYR A 15 13.14 -23.48 20.30
N VAL A 16 13.49 -22.19 20.40
CA VAL A 16 14.88 -21.73 20.65
C VAL A 16 15.42 -22.31 21.96
N ASN A 17 14.64 -22.28 23.04
CA ASN A 17 15.06 -22.81 24.35
C ASN A 17 15.24 -24.35 24.32
N THR A 18 14.45 -25.08 23.54
CA THR A 18 14.57 -26.53 23.39
C THR A 18 15.86 -26.87 22.68
N ILE A 19 16.15 -26.21 21.56
CA ILE A 19 17.41 -26.40 20.80
C ILE A 19 18.64 -26.06 21.64
N ALA A 20 18.58 -24.93 22.37
CA ALA A 20 19.68 -24.54 23.26
C ALA A 20 19.96 -25.55 24.37
N LYS A 21 18.93 -26.24 24.88
CA LYS A 21 19.08 -27.29 25.90
C LYS A 21 19.62 -28.60 25.35
N CYS A 22 19.24 -28.95 24.11
CA CYS A 22 19.65 -30.19 23.47
C CYS A 22 21.04 -30.11 22.81
N GLY A 23 21.60 -28.92 22.69
CA GLY A 23 22.86 -28.68 21.97
C GLY A 23 22.75 -28.87 20.45
N ASP A 24 21.54 -28.93 19.93
CA ASP A 24 21.25 -29.06 18.50
C ASP A 24 21.49 -27.75 17.75
N THR A 25 21.69 -27.86 16.44
CA THR A 25 21.84 -26.71 15.55
C THR A 25 20.48 -26.05 15.32
N LEU A 26 20.40 -24.74 15.54
CA LEU A 26 19.20 -23.97 15.28
C LEU A 26 18.87 -23.98 13.79
N GLU A 27 17.72 -24.55 13.42
CA GLU A 27 17.24 -24.49 12.04
C GLU A 27 16.74 -23.08 11.72
N MET A 28 17.56 -22.28 11.08
CA MET A 28 17.27 -20.89 10.73
C MET A 28 15.97 -20.75 9.91
N ASN A 29 15.59 -21.76 9.13
CA ASN A 29 14.34 -21.77 8.38
C ASN A 29 13.11 -21.81 9.32
N VAL A 30 13.15 -22.60 10.38
CA VAL A 30 12.06 -22.66 11.38
C VAL A 30 11.92 -21.33 12.11
N VAL A 31 13.02 -20.70 12.48
CA VAL A 31 13.03 -19.36 13.09
C VAL A 31 12.42 -18.33 12.15
N LYS A 32 12.86 -18.32 10.88
CA LYS A 32 12.31 -17.43 9.85
C LYS A 32 10.82 -17.62 9.66
N ASP A 33 10.33 -18.85 9.67
CA ASP A 33 8.89 -19.13 9.51
C ASP A 33 8.05 -18.66 10.71
N HIS A 34 8.54 -18.80 11.94
CA HIS A 34 7.88 -18.23 13.11
C HIS A 34 7.86 -16.70 13.05
N ILE A 35 8.97 -16.06 12.71
CA ILE A 35 9.05 -14.60 12.54
C ILE A 35 8.07 -14.15 11.46
N ARG A 36 8.01 -14.81 10.30
CA ARG A 36 7.04 -14.51 9.23
C ARG A 36 5.60 -14.60 9.70
N ARG A 37 5.26 -15.61 10.53
CA ARG A 37 3.90 -15.75 11.10
C ARG A 37 3.60 -14.63 12.08
N ILE A 38 4.55 -14.27 12.95
CA ILE A 38 4.41 -13.14 13.88
C ILE A 38 4.15 -11.84 13.10
N LEU A 39 4.97 -11.52 12.10
CA LEU A 39 4.81 -10.33 11.26
C LEU A 39 3.46 -10.34 10.54
N LYS A 40 3.03 -11.48 9.98
CA LYS A 40 1.74 -11.60 9.32
C LYS A 40 0.55 -11.43 10.28
N LEU A 41 0.68 -11.89 11.53
CA LEU A 41 -0.34 -11.70 12.56
C LEU A 41 -0.42 -10.23 13.01
N GLU A 42 0.71 -9.54 13.13
CA GLU A 42 0.74 -8.10 13.40
C GLU A 42 0.15 -7.31 12.23
N ASP A 43 0.50 -7.64 10.98
CA ASP A 43 -0.06 -7.03 9.77
C ASP A 43 -1.57 -7.25 9.62
N ASN A 44 -2.06 -8.47 9.95
CA ASN A 44 -3.50 -8.78 9.91
C ASN A 44 -4.26 -8.25 11.13
N SER A 45 -3.54 -7.73 12.10
CA SER A 45 -4.07 -7.47 13.44
C SER A 45 -4.74 -6.14 13.61
N ALA A 46 -4.58 -5.25 12.68
CA ALA A 46 -5.25 -3.98 12.73
C ALA A 46 -6.45 -4.02 11.78
N ASN A 47 -7.65 -3.88 12.29
CA ASN A 47 -8.89 -3.73 11.55
C ASN A 47 -8.73 -2.69 10.43
N GLY A 48 -8.47 -3.12 9.20
CA GLY A 48 -8.24 -2.25 8.05
C GLY A 48 -6.96 -1.41 8.13
N THR A 49 -5.93 -1.84 8.83
CA THR A 49 -4.70 -1.09 9.05
C THR A 49 -3.89 -1.03 7.77
N PHE A 50 -3.45 0.15 7.49
CA PHE A 50 -2.51 0.51 6.46
C PHE A 50 -1.24 -0.35 6.54
N SER A 51 -0.80 -0.88 5.40
CA SER A 51 0.49 -1.54 5.22
C SER A 51 1.20 -0.97 3.99
N LEU A 52 2.51 -0.69 4.11
CA LEU A 52 3.33 -0.30 2.96
C LEU A 52 3.33 -1.38 1.87
N TYR A 53 3.16 -2.64 2.25
CA TYR A 53 3.06 -3.75 1.30
C TYR A 53 1.74 -3.79 0.51
N ASP A 54 0.77 -2.94 0.82
CA ASP A 54 -0.42 -2.73 -0.03
C ASP A 54 -0.10 -1.85 -1.26
N PHE A 55 1.07 -1.19 -1.24
CA PHE A 55 1.58 -0.31 -2.29
C PHE A 55 2.66 -0.97 -3.16
N VAL A 56 3.04 -2.22 -2.91
CA VAL A 56 4.01 -2.94 -3.74
C VAL A 56 3.31 -3.77 -4.81
N MET A 57 4.01 -4.01 -5.91
CA MET A 57 3.54 -4.87 -6.99
C MET A 57 3.49 -6.33 -6.56
N ASP A 58 2.42 -7.06 -6.91
CA ASP A 58 2.38 -8.52 -6.75
C ASP A 58 3.39 -9.16 -7.72
N LYS A 59 4.26 -10.02 -7.22
CA LYS A 59 5.24 -10.78 -8.02
C LYS A 59 4.62 -11.52 -9.22
N LYS A 60 3.35 -11.90 -9.13
CA LYS A 60 2.61 -12.54 -10.22
C LYS A 60 2.30 -11.59 -11.39
N ASN A 61 2.37 -10.29 -11.15
CA ASN A 61 2.10 -9.24 -12.13
C ASN A 61 3.40 -8.64 -12.70
N VAL A 62 4.57 -9.17 -12.34
CA VAL A 62 5.86 -8.73 -12.88
C VAL A 62 6.07 -9.33 -14.26
N TYR A 63 5.94 -8.50 -15.29
CA TYR A 63 6.13 -8.90 -16.68
C TYR A 63 7.57 -8.70 -17.20
N THR A 64 8.37 -7.91 -16.47
CA THR A 64 9.78 -7.62 -16.79
C THR A 64 10.59 -7.49 -15.51
N HIS A 65 11.87 -7.83 -15.55
CA HIS A 65 12.79 -7.68 -14.41
C HIS A 65 12.85 -6.24 -13.84
N TYR A 66 12.54 -5.23 -14.65
CA TYR A 66 12.50 -3.84 -14.19
C TYR A 66 11.50 -3.63 -13.04
N TYR A 67 10.40 -4.36 -13.03
CA TYR A 67 9.38 -4.25 -11.98
C TYR A 67 9.66 -5.07 -10.72
N ASP A 68 10.71 -5.90 -10.71
CA ASP A 68 11.09 -6.65 -9.50
C ASP A 68 11.40 -5.71 -8.33
N ALA A 69 12.00 -4.55 -8.60
CA ALA A 69 12.24 -3.51 -7.60
C ALA A 69 10.96 -3.02 -6.90
N LEU A 70 9.81 -3.05 -7.57
CA LEU A 70 8.52 -2.62 -7.03
C LEU A 70 7.82 -3.69 -6.17
N THR A 71 8.38 -4.89 -6.03
CA THR A 71 7.79 -5.97 -5.23
C THR A 71 8.17 -5.92 -3.75
N GLY A 72 8.91 -4.88 -3.34
CA GLY A 72 9.35 -4.64 -1.97
C GLY A 72 9.28 -3.18 -1.58
N VAL A 73 9.55 -2.92 -0.31
CA VAL A 73 9.62 -1.58 0.28
C VAL A 73 11.09 -1.14 0.32
N TYR A 74 11.40 0.01 -0.26
CA TYR A 74 12.73 0.61 -0.23
C TYR A 74 12.89 1.50 0.99
N HIS A 75 14.01 1.39 1.69
CA HIS A 75 14.33 2.13 2.89
C HIS A 75 15.52 3.04 2.67
N SER A 76 15.35 4.34 2.90
CA SER A 76 16.45 5.30 2.78
C SER A 76 16.20 6.58 3.58
N ASN A 77 17.24 7.06 4.28
CA ASN A 77 17.24 8.34 5.00
C ASN A 77 16.06 8.51 5.98
N GLY A 78 15.66 7.45 6.67
CA GLY A 78 14.54 7.46 7.62
C GLY A 78 13.16 7.43 6.96
N TYR A 79 13.09 7.18 5.64
CA TYR A 79 11.84 7.00 4.91
C TYR A 79 11.72 5.58 4.35
N ALA A 80 10.48 5.15 4.22
CA ALA A 80 10.11 3.98 3.46
C ALA A 80 9.33 4.39 2.20
N PHE A 81 9.67 3.76 1.07
CA PHE A 81 9.09 4.01 -0.24
C PHE A 81 8.48 2.72 -0.77
N ALA A 82 7.29 2.81 -1.34
CA ALA A 82 6.67 1.70 -2.06
C ALA A 82 5.90 2.21 -3.28
N SER A 83 5.80 1.35 -4.32
CA SER A 83 5.02 1.63 -5.52
C SER A 83 4.63 0.33 -6.21
N ASP A 84 3.43 0.30 -6.82
CA ASP A 84 3.00 -0.77 -7.72
C ASP A 84 2.89 -0.30 -9.18
N SER A 85 3.54 0.79 -9.53
CA SER A 85 3.46 1.55 -10.77
C SER A 85 2.21 2.44 -10.95
N HIS A 86 1.13 2.22 -10.21
CA HIS A 86 -0.10 3.03 -10.25
C HIS A 86 -0.27 3.90 -9.01
N VAL A 87 0.26 3.46 -7.89
CA VAL A 87 0.33 4.20 -6.63
C VAL A 87 1.78 4.32 -6.17
N VAL A 88 2.07 5.38 -5.43
CA VAL A 88 3.39 5.62 -4.84
C VAL A 88 3.21 6.19 -3.44
N ILE A 89 4.09 5.81 -2.53
CA ILE A 89 4.11 6.35 -1.17
C ILE A 89 5.55 6.58 -0.71
N LYS A 90 5.76 7.68 0.01
CA LYS A 90 6.94 7.99 0.81
C LYS A 90 6.47 8.39 2.20
N MET A 91 6.89 7.66 3.22
CA MET A 91 6.54 7.98 4.61
C MET A 91 7.72 7.80 5.53
N LYS A 92 7.77 8.57 6.61
CA LYS A 92 8.72 8.37 7.70
C LYS A 92 8.46 7.02 8.35
N LYS A 93 9.51 6.21 8.49
CA LYS A 93 9.41 4.87 9.07
C LYS A 93 10.72 4.50 9.74
N GLU A 94 10.67 4.13 11.01
CA GLU A 94 11.80 3.46 11.64
C GLU A 94 11.99 2.06 11.04
N TYR A 95 13.23 1.71 10.77
CA TYR A 95 13.61 0.41 10.24
C TYR A 95 15.02 0.02 10.73
N PRO A 96 15.37 -1.27 10.74
CA PRO A 96 16.71 -1.73 11.10
C PRO A 96 17.78 -1.09 10.20
N SER A 97 18.92 -0.70 10.77
CA SER A 97 20.00 -0.02 10.04
C SER A 97 20.55 -0.84 8.86
N GLU A 98 20.46 -2.16 8.93
CA GLU A 98 20.82 -3.09 7.84
C GLU A 98 19.89 -2.99 6.62
N HIS A 99 18.73 -2.34 6.75
CA HIS A 99 17.80 -2.09 5.65
C HIS A 99 18.08 -0.78 4.90
N GLU A 100 18.96 0.09 5.43
CA GLU A 100 19.33 1.34 4.76
C GLU A 100 19.84 1.10 3.34
N GLY A 101 19.27 1.82 2.37
CA GLY A 101 19.60 1.69 0.96
C GLY A 101 19.10 0.41 0.28
N LYS A 102 18.23 -0.39 0.94
CA LYS A 102 17.77 -1.70 0.44
C LYS A 102 16.29 -1.75 0.19
N ILE A 103 15.91 -2.62 -0.74
CA ILE A 103 14.51 -2.99 -0.98
C ILE A 103 14.23 -4.29 -0.22
N ILE A 104 13.23 -4.28 0.64
CA ILE A 104 12.86 -5.42 1.48
C ILE A 104 11.52 -5.97 1.00
N ALA A 105 11.52 -7.22 0.58
CA ALA A 105 10.29 -7.94 0.22
C ALA A 105 9.44 -8.25 1.47
N LYS A 106 8.15 -8.52 1.28
CA LYS A 106 7.21 -8.83 2.39
C LYS A 106 7.65 -10.03 3.25
N ASN A 107 8.44 -10.94 2.71
CA ASN A 107 8.98 -12.09 3.43
C ASN A 107 10.32 -11.79 4.13
N GLY A 108 10.80 -10.55 4.07
CA GLY A 108 12.06 -10.11 4.68
C GLY A 108 13.29 -10.30 3.79
N ASP A 109 13.16 -10.85 2.58
CA ASP A 109 14.28 -10.99 1.67
C ASP A 109 14.70 -9.63 1.10
N VAL A 110 16.01 -9.45 0.90
CA VAL A 110 16.56 -8.28 0.19
C VAL A 110 16.41 -8.50 -1.31
N ILE A 111 15.91 -7.49 -2.00
CA ILE A 111 15.85 -7.44 -3.46
C ILE A 111 17.03 -6.59 -3.93
N ASP A 112 17.99 -7.23 -4.62
CA ASP A 112 19.20 -6.57 -5.12
C ASP A 112 18.91 -5.85 -6.46
N MET A 113 18.28 -4.70 -6.36
CA MET A 113 17.92 -3.86 -7.49
C MET A 113 17.90 -2.38 -7.08
N ASN A 114 17.98 -1.49 -8.07
CA ASN A 114 17.79 -0.06 -7.84
C ASN A 114 16.31 0.28 -7.77
N PHE A 115 15.87 0.89 -6.67
CA PHE A 115 14.51 1.41 -6.56
C PHE A 115 14.37 2.68 -7.41
N PRO A 116 13.26 2.85 -8.18
CA PRO A 116 13.06 4.06 -8.98
C PRO A 116 12.94 5.31 -8.09
N ASN A 117 13.40 6.45 -8.60
CA ASN A 117 13.26 7.71 -7.88
C ASN A 117 11.78 8.13 -7.85
N CYS A 118 11.17 8.01 -6.68
CA CYS A 118 9.77 8.36 -6.45
C CYS A 118 9.58 9.83 -6.05
N ASP A 119 10.61 10.56 -5.62
CA ASP A 119 10.49 11.94 -5.18
C ASP A 119 10.01 12.91 -6.28
N ASN A 120 10.28 12.58 -7.54
CA ASN A 120 9.89 13.37 -8.70
C ASN A 120 8.49 13.00 -9.25
N GLN A 121 7.78 12.06 -8.61
CA GLN A 121 6.48 11.61 -9.12
C GLN A 121 5.37 12.61 -8.82
N ILE A 122 5.48 13.38 -7.75
CA ILE A 122 4.50 14.40 -7.38
C ILE A 122 5.06 15.81 -7.60
N ARG A 123 4.18 16.74 -7.92
CA ARG A 123 4.53 18.15 -8.00
C ARG A 123 4.43 18.78 -6.62
N LYS A 124 5.54 19.32 -6.12
CA LYS A 124 5.63 19.95 -4.79
C LYS A 124 5.47 21.48 -4.84
N ASP A 125 5.77 22.10 -5.99
CA ASP A 125 5.68 23.53 -6.18
C ASP A 125 4.30 24.00 -6.62
N GLY A 126 3.82 25.12 -6.06
CA GLY A 126 2.51 25.68 -6.39
C GLY A 126 1.33 24.82 -5.98
N ILE A 127 1.51 23.96 -5.00
CA ILE A 127 0.57 22.93 -4.57
C ILE A 127 -0.81 23.48 -4.16
N ASP A 128 -0.87 24.67 -3.58
CA ASP A 128 -2.13 25.26 -3.13
C ASP A 128 -3.15 25.48 -4.28
N LYS A 129 -2.63 25.72 -5.50
CA LYS A 129 -3.46 25.87 -6.70
C LYS A 129 -3.98 24.54 -7.28
N MET A 130 -3.48 23.43 -6.76
CA MET A 130 -3.79 22.08 -7.20
C MET A 130 -4.69 21.33 -6.22
N ARG A 131 -5.08 21.99 -5.13
CA ARG A 131 -5.96 21.40 -4.11
C ARG A 131 -7.32 21.12 -4.71
N ILE A 132 -7.78 19.88 -4.58
CA ILE A 132 -9.08 19.47 -5.09
C ILE A 132 -10.11 19.22 -3.99
N ILE A 133 -9.72 18.59 -2.89
CA ILE A 133 -10.64 18.27 -1.78
C ILE A 133 -9.86 17.98 -0.50
N ASP A 134 -10.51 18.22 0.64
CA ASP A 134 -10.05 17.78 1.95
C ASP A 134 -10.75 16.49 2.38
N LEU A 135 -9.99 15.64 3.05
CA LEU A 135 -10.52 14.45 3.69
C LEU A 135 -11.40 14.88 4.87
N ASN A 136 -12.67 14.50 4.81
CA ASN A 136 -13.63 14.68 5.89
C ASN A 136 -14.52 13.45 6.00
N ASP A 137 -15.30 13.38 7.07
CA ASP A 137 -16.16 12.21 7.34
C ASP A 137 -17.20 11.96 6.22
N SER A 138 -17.71 13.01 5.59
CA SER A 138 -18.66 12.89 4.47
C SER A 138 -18.00 12.22 3.26
N LEU A 139 -16.79 12.67 2.87
CA LEU A 139 -16.04 12.06 1.78
C LEU A 139 -15.68 10.60 2.09
N LEU A 140 -15.26 10.34 3.32
CA LEU A 140 -14.93 8.98 3.76
C LEU A 140 -16.13 8.05 3.69
N ALA A 141 -17.30 8.52 4.14
CA ALA A 141 -18.54 7.76 4.06
C ALA A 141 -18.93 7.45 2.60
N LYS A 142 -18.84 8.45 1.71
CA LYS A 142 -19.10 8.25 0.27
C LYS A 142 -18.16 7.21 -0.35
N ILE A 143 -16.86 7.29 -0.08
CA ILE A 143 -15.87 6.32 -0.59
C ILE A 143 -16.22 4.90 -0.13
N GLU A 144 -16.61 4.71 1.14
CA GLU A 144 -16.97 3.40 1.66
C GLU A 144 -18.32 2.89 1.11
N ASP A 145 -19.27 3.76 0.87
CA ASP A 145 -20.54 3.38 0.27
C ASP A 145 -20.36 2.99 -1.20
N GLU A 146 -19.59 3.76 -1.98
CA GLU A 146 -19.26 3.36 -3.35
C GLU A 146 -18.43 2.09 -3.42
N TRP A 147 -17.60 1.82 -2.42
CA TRP A 147 -16.91 0.53 -2.32
C TRP A 147 -17.88 -0.64 -2.10
N LYS A 148 -18.93 -0.47 -1.29
CA LYS A 148 -19.96 -1.50 -1.10
C LYS A 148 -20.75 -1.72 -2.41
N ASN A 149 -21.14 -0.62 -3.08
CA ASN A 149 -21.86 -0.65 -4.34
C ASN A 149 -21.06 -1.36 -5.43
N ALA A 150 -19.76 -1.01 -5.60
CA ALA A 150 -18.85 -1.63 -6.55
C ALA A 150 -18.69 -3.13 -6.31
N LYS A 151 -18.57 -3.56 -5.05
CA LYS A 151 -18.50 -4.99 -4.72
C LYS A 151 -19.80 -5.74 -5.02
N ALA A 152 -20.94 -5.13 -4.76
CA ALA A 152 -22.24 -5.71 -5.09
C ALA A 152 -22.41 -5.85 -6.61
N TRP A 153 -22.03 -4.81 -7.36
CA TRP A 153 -22.01 -4.81 -8.83
C TRP A 153 -21.07 -5.90 -9.38
N ALA A 154 -19.83 -5.99 -8.87
CA ALA A 154 -18.87 -7.01 -9.29
C ALA A 154 -19.38 -8.44 -9.05
N LYS A 155 -20.04 -8.67 -7.92
CA LYS A 155 -20.67 -9.97 -7.61
C LYS A 155 -21.77 -10.31 -8.63
N MET A 156 -22.62 -9.34 -8.97
CA MET A 156 -23.69 -9.50 -9.95
C MET A 156 -23.14 -9.79 -11.36
N LYS A 157 -22.04 -9.12 -11.75
CA LYS A 157 -21.38 -9.29 -13.06
C LYS A 157 -20.37 -10.44 -13.09
N GLY A 158 -20.11 -11.12 -12.00
CA GLY A 158 -19.12 -12.21 -11.93
C GLY A 158 -17.66 -11.76 -12.02
N ILE A 159 -17.38 -10.48 -11.75
CA ILE A 159 -16.02 -9.91 -11.80
C ILE A 159 -15.18 -10.46 -10.64
N GLN A 160 -14.05 -11.06 -10.96
CA GLN A 160 -13.15 -11.59 -9.93
C GLN A 160 -12.39 -10.45 -9.22
N ARG A 161 -12.12 -10.62 -7.91
CA ARG A 161 -11.47 -9.62 -7.07
C ARG A 161 -10.15 -9.07 -7.63
N LYS A 162 -9.38 -9.89 -8.34
CA LYS A 162 -8.09 -9.49 -8.96
C LYS A 162 -8.24 -8.42 -10.05
N PHE A 163 -9.47 -8.19 -10.56
CA PHE A 163 -9.74 -7.17 -11.58
C PHE A 163 -10.35 -5.89 -11.02
N TYR A 164 -10.63 -5.80 -9.71
CA TYR A 164 -11.29 -4.64 -9.11
C TYR A 164 -10.54 -3.32 -9.35
N GLU A 165 -9.21 -3.36 -9.32
CA GLU A 165 -8.38 -2.15 -9.47
C GLU A 165 -8.61 -1.47 -10.83
N GLY A 166 -8.71 -2.24 -11.90
CA GLY A 166 -8.99 -1.73 -13.25
C GLY A 166 -10.48 -1.55 -13.55
N SER A 167 -11.39 -2.17 -12.76
CA SER A 167 -12.83 -2.19 -13.07
C SER A 167 -13.67 -1.23 -12.21
N PHE A 168 -13.15 -0.78 -11.07
CA PHE A 168 -13.86 0.15 -10.18
C PHE A 168 -13.31 1.56 -10.38
N ILE A 169 -14.02 2.36 -11.18
CA ILE A 169 -13.62 3.70 -11.58
C ILE A 169 -14.54 4.71 -10.92
N VAL A 170 -13.97 5.72 -10.31
CA VAL A 170 -14.72 6.82 -9.71
C VAL A 170 -14.21 8.16 -10.22
N ARG A 171 -15.11 9.16 -10.24
CA ARG A 171 -14.78 10.54 -10.52
C ARG A 171 -14.80 11.33 -9.21
N LEU A 172 -13.63 11.79 -8.78
CA LEU A 172 -13.43 12.62 -7.60
C LEU A 172 -13.19 14.06 -8.06
N ARG A 173 -14.15 14.96 -7.81
CA ARG A 173 -14.05 16.38 -8.22
C ARG A 173 -13.60 16.55 -9.69
N GLY A 174 -14.18 15.77 -10.59
CA GLY A 174 -13.86 15.82 -12.02
C GLY A 174 -12.63 15.00 -12.44
N HIS A 175 -11.93 14.34 -11.51
CA HIS A 175 -10.73 13.55 -11.78
C HIS A 175 -11.02 12.06 -11.69
N TRP A 176 -10.83 11.33 -12.78
CA TRP A 176 -11.04 9.88 -12.82
C TRP A 176 -9.91 9.12 -12.12
N CYS A 177 -10.25 8.16 -11.28
CA CYS A 177 -9.28 7.32 -10.59
C CYS A 177 -9.86 5.94 -10.24
N SER A 178 -8.96 4.99 -9.92
CA SER A 178 -9.36 3.70 -9.36
C SER A 178 -9.87 3.86 -7.93
N LEU A 179 -11.07 3.35 -7.65
CA LEU A 179 -11.64 3.33 -6.29
C LEU A 179 -10.78 2.50 -5.33
N VAL A 180 -10.15 1.42 -5.82
CA VAL A 180 -9.23 0.60 -5.04
C VAL A 180 -8.03 1.43 -4.60
N ASN A 181 -7.43 2.17 -5.53
CA ASN A 181 -6.26 3.01 -5.26
C ASN A 181 -6.62 4.22 -4.39
N LEU A 182 -7.79 4.83 -4.61
CA LEU A 182 -8.30 5.90 -3.75
C LEU A 182 -8.40 5.44 -2.29
N ARG A 183 -8.93 4.24 -2.03
CA ARG A 183 -9.00 3.68 -0.69
C ARG A 183 -7.62 3.41 -0.07
N LYS A 184 -6.64 2.92 -0.85
CA LYS A 184 -5.25 2.76 -0.40
C LYS A 184 -4.67 4.11 0.03
N ILE A 185 -4.85 5.15 -0.79
CA ILE A 185 -4.36 6.51 -0.50
C ILE A 185 -5.01 7.08 0.75
N VAL A 186 -6.33 6.98 0.89
CA VAL A 186 -7.06 7.45 2.08
C VAL A 186 -6.56 6.76 3.35
N ALA A 187 -6.28 5.46 3.31
CA ALA A 187 -5.72 4.73 4.44
C ALA A 187 -4.31 5.26 4.82
N ALA A 188 -3.45 5.50 3.82
CA ALA A 188 -2.13 6.08 4.01
C ALA A 188 -2.20 7.52 4.53
N MET A 189 -3.10 8.34 3.99
CA MET A 189 -3.31 9.72 4.48
C MET A 189 -3.67 9.76 5.96
N LYS A 190 -4.56 8.87 6.41
CA LYS A 190 -4.94 8.77 7.83
C LYS A 190 -3.74 8.41 8.71
N GLU A 191 -2.90 7.48 8.27
CA GLU A 191 -1.69 7.07 9.00
C GLU A 191 -0.67 8.20 9.09
N MET A 192 -0.50 8.98 8.01
CA MET A 192 0.45 10.09 7.94
C MET A 192 -0.13 11.43 8.46
N GLY A 193 -1.40 11.48 8.88
CA GLY A 193 -2.06 12.73 9.28
C GLY A 193 -2.28 13.73 8.14
N LEU A 194 -2.33 13.26 6.89
CA LEU A 194 -2.57 14.09 5.71
C LEU A 194 -4.06 14.32 5.53
N VAL A 195 -4.46 15.56 5.24
CA VAL A 195 -5.88 15.93 5.15
C VAL A 195 -6.30 16.43 3.77
N SER A 196 -5.37 16.87 2.92
CA SER A 196 -5.69 17.49 1.62
C SER A 196 -5.23 16.63 0.47
N LEU A 197 -6.08 16.49 -0.55
CA LEU A 197 -5.75 15.91 -1.84
C LEU A 197 -5.50 17.02 -2.86
N TYR A 198 -4.53 16.79 -3.70
CA TYR A 198 -4.08 17.65 -4.79
C TYR A 198 -4.13 16.89 -6.11
N SER A 199 -4.18 17.60 -7.23
CA SER A 199 -4.18 16.98 -8.54
C SER A 199 -3.49 17.86 -9.58
N ASP A 200 -2.74 17.24 -10.48
CA ASP A 200 -2.28 17.80 -11.75
C ASP A 200 -2.85 17.03 -12.94
N ASP A 201 -2.22 17.10 -14.10
CA ASP A 201 -2.71 16.43 -15.31
C ASP A 201 -2.61 14.89 -15.23
N ARG A 202 -1.70 14.36 -14.40
CA ARG A 202 -1.37 12.94 -14.36
C ARG A 202 -1.76 12.22 -13.08
N MET A 203 -1.68 12.92 -11.93
CA MET A 203 -1.78 12.28 -10.63
C MET A 203 -2.79 12.97 -9.71
N ILE A 204 -3.25 12.21 -8.72
CA ILE A 204 -3.90 12.69 -7.49
C ILE A 204 -2.98 12.29 -6.34
N TRP A 205 -2.66 13.22 -5.43
CA TRP A 205 -1.76 12.95 -4.31
C TRP A 205 -2.11 13.74 -3.05
N ALA A 206 -1.58 13.31 -1.93
CA ALA A 206 -1.48 14.07 -0.69
C ALA A 206 -0.01 14.28 -0.34
N TYR A 207 0.34 15.41 0.26
CA TYR A 207 1.71 15.78 0.58
C TYR A 207 1.77 16.60 1.87
N ASN A 208 2.75 16.29 2.71
CA ASN A 208 3.09 17.07 3.88
C ASN A 208 4.43 17.79 3.65
N LYS A 209 4.38 19.11 3.60
CA LYS A 209 5.56 19.95 3.35
C LYS A 209 6.58 19.91 4.51
N GLU A 210 6.12 19.71 5.75
CA GLU A 210 6.98 19.73 6.93
C GLU A 210 7.76 18.42 7.07
N THR A 211 7.13 17.31 6.74
CA THR A 211 7.72 15.98 6.88
C THR A 211 8.26 15.41 5.57
N ASP A 212 7.98 16.05 4.43
CA ASP A 212 8.27 15.59 3.08
C ASP A 212 7.70 14.19 2.77
N GLU A 213 6.58 13.86 3.43
CA GLU A 213 5.83 12.62 3.21
C GLU A 213 4.78 12.84 2.13
N PHE A 214 4.55 11.82 1.32
CA PHE A 214 3.48 11.86 0.32
C PHE A 214 2.92 10.48 -0.01
N VAL A 215 1.70 10.48 -0.53
CA VAL A 215 1.08 9.34 -1.19
C VAL A 215 0.33 9.83 -2.43
N GLY A 216 0.43 9.09 -3.53
CA GLY A 216 -0.21 9.46 -4.78
C GLY A 216 -0.64 8.28 -5.62
N MET A 217 -1.56 8.54 -6.56
CA MET A 217 -2.00 7.59 -7.57
C MET A 217 -2.07 8.22 -8.94
N MET A 218 -1.86 7.43 -9.98
CA MET A 218 -2.11 7.85 -11.35
C MET A 218 -3.61 8.04 -11.59
N LYS A 219 -3.94 9.09 -12.34
CA LYS A 219 -5.30 9.25 -12.87
C LYS A 219 -5.59 8.20 -13.91
N MET A 220 -6.85 7.82 -13.99
CA MET A 220 -7.34 7.04 -15.11
C MET A 220 -7.75 7.97 -16.24
N ILE A 221 -7.47 7.57 -17.45
CA ILE A 221 -8.03 8.23 -18.63
C ILE A 221 -9.42 7.63 -18.84
N PRO A 222 -10.49 8.44 -18.83
CA PRO A 222 -11.80 7.93 -19.14
C PRO A 222 -11.77 7.48 -20.61
N HIS A 223 -11.87 6.19 -20.82
CA HIS A 223 -12.25 5.66 -22.11
C HIS A 223 -13.78 5.58 -22.14
N GLU A 224 -14.37 5.67 -23.31
CA GLU A 224 -15.78 5.31 -23.53
C GLU A 224 -15.89 3.78 -23.41
N TYR A 225 -15.86 3.29 -22.18
CA TYR A 225 -15.92 1.85 -21.91
C TYR A 225 -17.37 1.41 -21.80
N GLU A 226 -17.61 0.21 -22.28
CA GLU A 226 -18.86 -0.51 -22.13
C GLU A 226 -19.22 -0.61 -20.64
N GLU A 227 -20.36 -0.07 -20.23
CA GLU A 227 -20.88 -0.07 -18.85
C GLU A 227 -20.98 -1.47 -18.23
N ASP A 228 -20.87 -2.51 -19.07
CA ASP A 228 -20.90 -3.90 -18.63
C ASP A 228 -19.60 -4.41 -18.01
N ILE A 229 -18.47 -3.71 -18.19
CA ILE A 229 -17.14 -4.13 -17.75
C ILE A 229 -16.64 -3.28 -16.59
N TYR A 230 -17.15 -2.04 -16.44
CA TYR A 230 -16.66 -1.08 -15.47
C TYR A 230 -17.77 -0.59 -14.55
N PHE A 231 -17.45 -0.48 -13.26
CA PHE A 231 -18.26 0.25 -12.29
C PHE A 231 -17.87 1.72 -12.31
N TYR A 232 -18.83 2.62 -12.43
CA TYR A 232 -18.63 4.07 -12.40
C TYR A 232 -19.45 4.71 -11.29
N ALA A 233 -18.82 5.65 -10.56
CA ALA A 233 -19.52 6.49 -9.59
C ALA A 233 -18.88 7.87 -9.50
N ASP A 234 -19.68 8.87 -9.09
CA ASP A 234 -19.24 10.22 -8.74
C ASP A 234 -19.11 10.37 -7.23
N ILE A 235 -17.95 10.87 -6.79
CA ILE A 235 -17.66 11.17 -5.38
C ILE A 235 -17.41 12.68 -5.28
N ASP A 236 -18.49 13.46 -5.17
CA ASP A 236 -18.48 14.92 -5.03
C ASP A 236 -18.90 15.39 -3.64
#